data_0bb7a0d8d43d6dfeb0d10f550762d9d5
#
_entry.id   0bb7a0d8d43d6dfeb0d10f550762d9d5
#
_cell.length_a   1.000
_cell.length_b   1.000
_cell.length_c   1.000
_cell.angle_alpha   90.00
_cell.angle_beta   90.00
_cell.angle_gamma   90.00
#
_symmetry.space_group_name_H-M   'P 1'
#
loop_
_entity.id
_entity.type
_entity.pdbx_description
1 polymer ?
#
loop_
_entity_poly.entity_id
_entity_poly.type
_entity_poly.pdbx_seq_one_letter_code
_entity_poly.pdbx_strand_id
1 'polypeptide(L)'
;NIYVNKQSAWVRYQGNNGGSLNYFASGKIGSTQMFRDGLMRNGRAPLKSLGSSGTAKFLEGGIKAGLNWAINGNHSFTLNAGYEERAPLAYNSFIAPRIKNDFVRDLKTERIIGGDLTYNFNTPWVMGRLTGYYTRFQNQVEMDAFYNDSEARFTYLSMNGIEKEHWGIEAAATFKLTSELSLTAIGTWSEAKYTNNPDAVLTYESENESNLDRVYAKGMRANGTPLSAYSLALDYNVKGWFFNLTGNYYDRVYIDFSSYRRLGSVLDKNGAGVDANGNPVL
;
A
#
# COMPACT_ATOMS: atom_id res chain seq x y z
N ASN A 1 -3.84 17.56 -19.14
CA ASN A 1 -3.21 16.24 -19.19
C ASN A 1 -2.06 16.17 -18.20
N ILE A 2 -1.76 14.97 -17.68
CA ILE A 2 -0.55 14.70 -16.90
C ILE A 2 0.35 13.79 -17.76
N TYR A 3 1.61 14.16 -17.84
CA TYR A 3 2.63 13.45 -18.60
C TYR A 3 3.66 12.88 -17.66
N VAL A 4 4.06 11.62 -17.90
CA VAL A 4 5.06 10.91 -17.10
C VAL A 4 6.08 10.28 -18.05
N ASN A 5 7.34 10.57 -17.81
CA ASN A 5 8.47 9.91 -18.47
C ASN A 5 9.24 9.14 -17.39
N LYS A 6 9.33 7.83 -17.55
CA LYS A 6 10.01 6.94 -16.62
C LYS A 6 11.05 6.10 -17.35
N GLN A 7 12.25 6.08 -16.80
CA GLN A 7 13.37 5.28 -17.28
C GLN A 7 13.95 4.49 -16.10
N SER A 8 14.30 3.23 -16.31
CA SER A 8 14.93 2.42 -15.27
C SER A 8 15.79 1.32 -15.87
N ALA A 9 16.84 0.97 -15.14
CA ALA A 9 17.67 -0.20 -15.38
C ALA A 9 17.70 -1.05 -14.10
N TRP A 10 17.84 -2.35 -14.26
CA TRP A 10 17.98 -3.27 -13.14
C TRP A 10 18.95 -4.39 -13.47
N VAL A 11 19.53 -4.94 -12.43
CA VAL A 11 20.40 -6.12 -12.50
C VAL A 11 19.99 -7.10 -11.42
N ARG A 12 20.07 -8.39 -11.72
CA ARG A 12 19.86 -9.47 -10.76
C ARG A 12 20.97 -10.49 -10.90
N TYR A 13 21.55 -10.84 -9.79
CA TYR A 13 22.44 -11.98 -9.63
C TYR A 13 21.71 -13.07 -8.86
N GLN A 14 21.83 -14.32 -9.29
CA GLN A 14 21.33 -15.48 -8.57
C GLN A 14 22.34 -16.61 -8.63
N GLY A 15 22.42 -17.36 -7.55
CA GLY A 15 23.35 -18.45 -7.42
C GLY A 15 22.87 -19.51 -6.43
N ASN A 16 23.61 -20.58 -6.37
CA ASN A 16 23.45 -21.64 -5.39
C ASN A 16 24.83 -22.14 -4.94
N ASN A 17 24.88 -22.84 -3.82
CA ASN A 17 26.11 -23.41 -3.30
C ASN A 17 26.36 -24.86 -3.78
N GLY A 18 25.64 -25.29 -4.83
CA GLY A 18 25.67 -26.68 -5.30
C GLY A 18 24.89 -27.67 -4.44
N GLY A 19 24.13 -27.18 -3.44
CA GLY A 19 23.39 -28.01 -2.50
C GLY A 19 22.11 -27.34 -1.99
N SER A 20 22.03 -27.12 -0.70
CA SER A 20 20.80 -26.72 0.00
C SER A 20 20.48 -25.23 -0.06
N LEU A 21 21.38 -24.38 -0.55
CA LEU A 21 21.23 -22.93 -0.47
C LEU A 21 21.14 -22.30 -1.85
N ASN A 22 20.01 -21.60 -2.10
CA ASN A 22 19.82 -20.74 -3.27
C ASN A 22 19.68 -19.30 -2.79
N TYR A 23 20.23 -18.34 -3.53
CA TYR A 23 20.18 -16.94 -3.17
C TYR A 23 20.10 -16.04 -4.39
N PHE A 24 19.57 -14.85 -4.18
CA PHE A 24 19.63 -13.78 -5.18
C PHE A 24 19.86 -12.43 -4.51
N ALA A 25 20.43 -11.52 -5.29
CA ALA A 25 20.45 -10.09 -5.01
C ALA A 25 20.11 -9.34 -6.28
N SER A 26 19.37 -8.26 -6.18
CA SER A 26 19.03 -7.40 -7.31
C SER A 26 19.10 -5.95 -6.91
N GLY A 27 19.51 -5.11 -7.88
CA GLY A 27 19.53 -3.67 -7.76
C GLY A 27 18.78 -3.03 -8.92
N LYS A 28 18.12 -1.92 -8.64
CA LYS A 28 17.40 -1.10 -9.62
C LYS A 28 17.78 0.36 -9.40
N ILE A 29 17.95 1.09 -10.52
CA ILE A 29 18.06 2.54 -10.54
C ILE A 29 17.14 3.08 -11.63
N GLY A 30 16.53 4.23 -11.40
CA GLY A 30 15.63 4.84 -12.36
C GLY A 30 15.41 6.32 -12.12
N SER A 31 14.74 6.94 -13.03
CA SER A 31 14.30 8.33 -12.90
C SER A 31 12.90 8.48 -13.46
N THR A 32 12.09 9.26 -12.76
CA THR A 32 10.74 9.64 -13.19
C THR A 32 10.65 11.15 -13.26
N GLN A 33 10.12 11.65 -14.38
CA GLN A 33 9.80 13.06 -14.57
C GLN A 33 8.32 13.17 -14.85
N MET A 34 7.65 14.13 -14.22
CA MET A 34 6.23 14.35 -14.44
C MET A 34 5.88 15.84 -14.47
N PHE A 35 4.91 16.17 -15.28
CA PHE A 35 4.34 17.51 -15.37
C PHE A 35 2.88 17.45 -15.80
N ARG A 36 2.14 18.48 -15.49
CA ARG A 36 0.77 18.69 -15.97
C ARG A 36 0.77 19.79 -17.01
N ASP A 37 0.00 19.60 -18.07
CA ASP A 37 -0.29 20.62 -19.06
C ASP A 37 -1.80 20.87 -19.10
N GLY A 38 -2.20 22.05 -18.60
CA GLY A 38 -3.58 22.49 -18.54
C GLY A 38 -4.03 23.12 -19.85
N LEU A 39 -5.06 22.55 -20.44
CA LEU A 39 -5.57 22.99 -21.75
C LEU A 39 -6.51 24.19 -21.67
N MET A 40 -7.07 24.47 -20.49
CA MET A 40 -8.06 25.52 -20.28
C MET A 40 -7.76 26.35 -19.04
N ARG A 41 -8.14 27.61 -19.07
CA ARG A 41 -8.16 28.45 -17.86
C ARG A 41 -9.34 28.09 -16.98
N ASN A 42 -9.05 27.75 -15.74
CA ASN A 42 -10.10 27.67 -14.72
C ASN A 42 -10.46 29.11 -14.30
N GLY A 43 -11.73 29.47 -14.32
CA GLY A 43 -12.20 30.84 -14.12
C GLY A 43 -11.74 31.49 -12.81
N ARG A 44 -11.46 30.72 -11.77
CA ARG A 44 -11.00 31.21 -10.46
C ARG A 44 -9.50 31.03 -10.19
N ALA A 45 -8.82 30.18 -10.96
CA ALA A 45 -7.36 30.01 -10.89
C ALA A 45 -6.71 30.13 -12.27
N PRO A 46 -6.95 31.21 -13.02
CA PRO A 46 -6.60 31.29 -14.43
C PRO A 46 -5.09 31.23 -14.71
N LEU A 47 -4.26 31.71 -13.77
CA LEU A 47 -2.80 31.71 -13.89
C LEU A 47 -2.16 30.39 -13.43
N LYS A 48 -2.90 29.54 -12.72
CA LYS A 48 -2.41 28.28 -12.17
C LYS A 48 -3.01 27.04 -12.83
N SER A 49 -3.82 27.19 -13.85
CA SER A 49 -4.57 26.10 -14.47
C SER A 49 -4.19 25.85 -15.93
N LEU A 50 -3.78 26.90 -16.66
CA LEU A 50 -3.40 26.82 -18.06
C LEU A 50 -1.90 26.63 -18.22
N GLY A 51 -1.49 25.83 -19.23
CA GLY A 51 -0.08 25.58 -19.57
C GLY A 51 0.62 24.62 -18.60
N SER A 52 1.94 24.61 -18.67
CA SER A 52 2.77 23.64 -17.95
C SER A 52 2.92 24.00 -16.47
N SER A 53 2.87 22.97 -15.63
CA SER A 53 3.11 23.05 -14.18
C SER A 53 4.59 23.24 -13.79
N GLY A 54 5.51 23.21 -14.74
CA GLY A 54 6.89 22.86 -14.47
C GLY A 54 7.03 21.34 -14.30
N THR A 55 8.26 20.86 -14.13
CA THR A 55 8.57 19.43 -14.11
C THR A 55 9.12 18.99 -12.75
N ALA A 56 8.44 18.07 -12.10
CA ALA A 56 8.98 17.35 -10.95
C ALA A 56 9.85 16.18 -11.44
N LYS A 57 11.00 16.00 -10.78
CA LYS A 57 11.99 14.96 -11.12
C LYS A 57 12.34 14.14 -9.89
N PHE A 58 12.35 12.83 -10.04
CA PHE A 58 12.65 11.89 -8.97
C PHE A 58 13.73 10.92 -9.43
N LEU A 59 14.73 10.71 -8.58
CA LEU A 59 15.64 9.59 -8.70
C LEU A 59 15.02 8.42 -7.91
N GLU A 60 14.95 7.26 -8.56
CA GLU A 60 14.39 6.04 -7.98
C GLU A 60 15.48 5.00 -7.81
N GLY A 61 15.33 4.14 -6.83
CA GLY A 61 16.26 3.06 -6.63
C GLY A 61 15.69 1.96 -5.75
N GLY A 62 16.34 0.81 -5.76
CA GLY A 62 15.93 -0.28 -4.90
C GLY A 62 16.92 -1.42 -4.90
N ILE A 63 16.92 -2.13 -3.78
CA ILE A 63 17.67 -3.38 -3.60
C ILE A 63 16.74 -4.44 -3.06
N LYS A 64 16.88 -5.68 -3.55
CA LYS A 64 16.15 -6.85 -3.05
C LYS A 64 17.12 -8.02 -2.95
N ALA A 65 17.01 -8.77 -1.86
CA ALA A 65 17.78 -9.98 -1.67
C ALA A 65 16.88 -11.08 -1.12
N GLY A 66 17.19 -12.30 -1.45
CA GLY A 66 16.47 -13.46 -0.94
C GLY A 66 17.38 -14.69 -0.83
N LEU A 67 17.00 -15.53 0.10
CA LEU A 67 17.68 -16.76 0.46
C LEU A 67 16.64 -17.86 0.57
N ASN A 68 16.89 -18.98 -0.09
CA ASN A 68 16.13 -20.21 0.13
C ASN A 68 17.09 -21.29 0.63
N TRP A 69 16.80 -21.81 1.81
CA TRP A 69 17.57 -22.87 2.45
C TRP A 69 16.73 -24.14 2.56
N ALA A 70 17.06 -25.14 1.76
CA ALA A 70 16.50 -26.46 1.86
C ALA A 70 17.23 -27.22 2.99
N ILE A 71 16.54 -27.43 4.12
CA ILE A 71 17.11 -28.24 5.25
C ILE A 71 17.27 -29.68 4.81
N ASN A 72 16.25 -30.20 4.10
CA ASN A 72 16.19 -31.50 3.50
C ASN A 72 15.15 -31.51 2.36
N GLY A 73 14.86 -32.68 1.79
CA GLY A 73 13.91 -32.83 0.69
C GLY A 73 12.46 -32.39 1.02
N ASN A 74 12.11 -32.27 2.30
CA ASN A 74 10.76 -32.03 2.76
C ASN A 74 10.58 -30.64 3.41
N HIS A 75 11.66 -29.97 3.80
CA HIS A 75 11.61 -28.75 4.61
C HIS A 75 12.54 -27.67 4.05
N SER A 76 12.04 -26.47 3.90
CA SER A 76 12.85 -25.31 3.51
C SER A 76 12.39 -24.02 4.19
N PHE A 77 13.35 -23.10 4.34
CA PHE A 77 13.09 -21.72 4.69
C PHE A 77 13.39 -20.81 3.52
N THR A 78 12.53 -19.81 3.33
CA THR A 78 12.77 -18.73 2.36
C THR A 78 12.71 -17.40 3.12
N LEU A 79 13.76 -16.60 2.99
CA LEU A 79 13.85 -15.24 3.53
C LEU A 79 14.00 -14.27 2.38
N ASN A 80 13.16 -13.25 2.34
CA ASN A 80 13.28 -12.14 1.41
C ASN A 80 13.32 -10.82 2.17
N ALA A 81 14.09 -9.86 1.64
CA ALA A 81 14.12 -8.50 2.14
C ALA A 81 14.31 -7.52 0.97
N GLY A 82 13.74 -6.33 1.10
CA GLY A 82 13.84 -5.30 0.08
C GLY A 82 13.68 -3.90 0.62
N TYR A 83 14.33 -2.99 -0.09
CA TYR A 83 14.18 -1.55 0.03
C TYR A 83 13.94 -0.97 -1.35
N GLU A 84 12.95 -0.09 -1.49
CA GLU A 84 12.63 0.58 -2.74
C GLU A 84 12.26 2.04 -2.49
N GLU A 85 12.83 2.93 -3.27
CA GLU A 85 12.38 4.31 -3.43
C GLU A 85 11.79 4.47 -4.83
N ARG A 86 10.59 5.05 -4.91
CA ARG A 86 9.90 5.29 -6.17
C ARG A 86 9.24 6.67 -6.17
N ALA A 87 9.02 7.24 -7.34
CA ALA A 87 8.21 8.43 -7.49
C ALA A 87 6.78 8.17 -7.00
N PRO A 88 6.13 9.16 -6.38
CA PRO A 88 4.71 9.07 -6.05
C PRO A 88 3.85 8.98 -7.31
N LEU A 89 2.60 8.54 -7.17
CA LEU A 89 1.65 8.53 -8.27
C LEU A 89 1.47 9.95 -8.83
N ALA A 90 1.60 10.09 -10.14
CA ALA A 90 1.58 11.40 -10.79
C ALA A 90 0.29 12.18 -10.51
N TYR A 91 -0.87 11.50 -10.46
CA TYR A 91 -2.13 12.13 -10.14
C TYR A 91 -2.16 12.71 -8.72
N ASN A 92 -1.63 11.97 -7.75
CA ASN A 92 -1.58 12.37 -6.34
C ASN A 92 -0.49 13.42 -6.06
N SER A 93 0.42 13.64 -7.02
CA SER A 93 1.50 14.62 -6.89
C SER A 93 1.03 16.07 -7.03
N PHE A 94 -0.21 16.31 -7.45
CA PHE A 94 -0.82 17.62 -7.57
C PHE A 94 -1.90 17.83 -6.53
N ILE A 95 -1.98 19.04 -5.94
CA ILE A 95 -2.97 19.37 -4.91
C ILE A 95 -4.41 19.36 -5.43
N ALA A 96 -4.61 19.63 -6.71
CA ALA A 96 -5.89 19.60 -7.39
C ALA A 96 -5.68 19.37 -8.91
N PRO A 97 -5.41 18.13 -9.33
CA PRO A 97 -4.90 17.80 -10.68
C PRO A 97 -5.89 18.18 -11.81
N ARG A 98 -7.15 18.35 -11.53
CA ARG A 98 -8.15 18.78 -12.53
C ARG A 98 -8.13 20.29 -12.82
N ILE A 99 -7.73 21.11 -11.82
CA ILE A 99 -7.94 22.56 -11.87
C ILE A 99 -6.68 23.38 -11.65
N LYS A 100 -5.60 22.82 -11.06
CA LYS A 100 -4.37 23.54 -10.73
C LYS A 100 -3.11 22.79 -11.17
N ASN A 101 -2.08 23.57 -11.46
CA ASN A 101 -0.74 23.09 -11.83
C ASN A 101 0.19 22.92 -10.62
N ASP A 102 -0.29 23.29 -9.41
CA ASP A 102 0.53 23.26 -8.20
C ASP A 102 0.79 21.81 -7.74
N PHE A 103 2.04 21.50 -7.52
CA PHE A 103 2.45 20.25 -6.89
C PHE A 103 2.15 20.26 -5.38
N VAL A 104 2.02 19.08 -4.82
CA VAL A 104 2.01 18.88 -3.37
C VAL A 104 3.32 19.43 -2.80
N ARG A 105 3.25 20.15 -1.68
CA ARG A 105 4.42 20.73 -1.03
C ARG A 105 5.32 19.63 -0.49
N ASP A 106 6.63 19.84 -0.55
CA ASP A 106 7.67 18.92 -0.03
C ASP A 106 7.51 17.48 -0.56
N LEU A 107 7.08 17.33 -1.82
CA LEU A 107 6.88 16.06 -2.50
C LEU A 107 8.21 15.28 -2.56
N LYS A 108 8.21 14.06 -2.07
CA LYS A 108 9.39 13.17 -1.98
C LYS A 108 9.10 11.84 -2.65
N THR A 109 10.15 11.06 -2.85
CA THR A 109 10.01 9.64 -3.21
C THR A 109 9.33 8.88 -2.09
N GLU A 110 8.42 7.97 -2.46
CA GLU A 110 7.87 6.98 -1.54
C GLU A 110 8.95 5.95 -1.20
N ARG A 111 9.05 5.56 0.05
CA ARG A 111 9.97 4.52 0.54
C ARG A 111 9.19 3.31 0.97
N ILE A 112 9.68 2.15 0.56
CA ILE A 112 9.10 0.85 0.92
C ILE A 112 10.22 -0.01 1.47
N ILE A 113 10.07 -0.47 2.71
CA ILE A 113 10.97 -1.40 3.37
C ILE A 113 10.14 -2.59 3.78
N GLY A 114 10.56 -3.79 3.38
CA GLY A 114 9.80 -4.98 3.74
C GLY A 114 10.62 -6.25 3.66
N GLY A 115 10.08 -7.29 4.28
CA GLY A 115 10.65 -8.61 4.22
C GLY A 115 9.65 -9.67 4.69
N ASP A 116 9.94 -10.91 4.35
CA ASP A 116 9.18 -12.08 4.74
C ASP A 116 10.08 -13.25 5.06
N LEU A 117 9.61 -14.09 5.97
CA LEU A 117 10.17 -15.37 6.28
C LEU A 117 9.11 -16.45 6.06
N THR A 118 9.38 -17.38 5.18
CA THR A 118 8.48 -18.49 4.86
C THR A 118 9.14 -19.82 5.22
N TYR A 119 8.41 -20.62 5.99
CA TYR A 119 8.73 -22.05 6.18
C TYR A 119 7.84 -22.88 5.28
N ASN A 120 8.43 -23.73 4.45
CA ASN A 120 7.73 -24.67 3.58
C ASN A 120 7.98 -26.09 4.08
N PHE A 121 6.94 -26.91 4.04
CA PHE A 121 7.01 -28.32 4.35
C PHE A 121 6.22 -29.14 3.32
N ASN A 122 6.78 -30.28 2.94
CA ASN A 122 6.17 -31.18 1.94
C ASN A 122 6.49 -32.64 2.32
N THR A 123 5.54 -33.25 3.01
CA THR A 123 5.61 -34.67 3.39
C THR A 123 4.58 -35.49 2.57
N PRO A 124 4.64 -36.83 2.58
CA PRO A 124 3.69 -37.63 1.78
C PRO A 124 2.20 -37.37 2.06
N TRP A 125 1.86 -36.93 3.27
CA TRP A 125 0.48 -36.75 3.73
C TRP A 125 0.09 -35.30 4.06
N VAL A 126 1.07 -34.38 4.19
CA VAL A 126 0.80 -32.96 4.37
C VAL A 126 1.85 -32.11 3.64
N MET A 127 1.37 -31.09 2.93
CA MET A 127 2.21 -30.05 2.36
C MET A 127 1.65 -28.68 2.74
N GLY A 128 2.53 -27.69 2.91
CA GLY A 128 2.08 -26.36 3.25
C GLY A 128 3.20 -25.36 3.45
N ARG A 129 2.79 -24.17 3.85
CA ARG A 129 3.68 -23.06 4.17
C ARG A 129 3.16 -22.21 5.30
N LEU A 130 4.08 -21.63 6.05
CA LEU A 130 3.82 -20.60 7.05
C LEU A 130 4.71 -19.39 6.72
N THR A 131 4.12 -18.23 6.54
CA THR A 131 4.84 -16.99 6.20
C THR A 131 4.54 -15.93 7.23
N GLY A 132 5.58 -15.29 7.77
CA GLY A 132 5.47 -14.03 8.49
C GLY A 132 6.06 -12.91 7.65
N TYR A 133 5.41 -11.75 7.60
CA TYR A 133 5.88 -10.60 6.82
C TYR A 133 5.71 -9.29 7.56
N TYR A 134 6.55 -8.32 7.18
CA TYR A 134 6.45 -6.93 7.61
C TYR A 134 6.79 -6.00 6.43
N THR A 135 6.01 -4.94 6.25
CA THR A 135 6.28 -3.90 5.26
C THR A 135 5.94 -2.52 5.85
N ARG A 136 6.86 -1.58 5.71
CA ARG A 136 6.67 -0.18 6.06
C ARG A 136 6.69 0.68 4.80
N PHE A 137 5.68 1.53 4.67
CA PHE A 137 5.56 2.56 3.65
C PHE A 137 5.80 3.92 4.28
N GLN A 138 6.56 4.79 3.61
CA GLN A 138 6.85 6.14 4.06
C GLN A 138 6.74 7.13 2.90
N ASN A 139 6.43 8.37 3.22
CA ASN A 139 6.28 9.48 2.27
C ASN A 139 5.23 9.21 1.18
N GLN A 140 4.19 8.41 1.46
CA GLN A 140 3.11 8.24 0.49
C GLN A 140 2.30 9.51 0.36
N VAL A 141 1.71 9.69 -0.81
CA VAL A 141 0.83 10.82 -1.14
C VAL A 141 -0.50 10.27 -1.62
N GLU A 142 -1.58 10.69 -0.99
CA GLU A 142 -2.95 10.34 -1.38
C GLU A 142 -3.76 11.61 -1.63
N MET A 143 -4.71 11.53 -2.54
CA MET A 143 -5.56 12.65 -2.90
C MET A 143 -7.00 12.18 -3.05
N ASP A 144 -7.88 12.81 -2.27
CA ASP A 144 -9.32 12.64 -2.32
C ASP A 144 -9.97 13.84 -3.01
N ALA A 145 -11.06 13.59 -3.73
CA ALA A 145 -11.85 14.63 -4.36
C ALA A 145 -13.34 14.33 -4.16
N PHE A 146 -14.04 15.23 -3.50
CA PHE A 146 -15.44 15.04 -3.11
C PHE A 146 -16.21 16.35 -3.09
N TYR A 147 -17.53 16.26 -3.16
CA TYR A 147 -18.38 17.39 -2.89
C TYR A 147 -18.59 17.55 -1.38
N ASN A 148 -18.25 18.71 -0.85
CA ASN A 148 -18.42 19.02 0.57
C ASN A 148 -19.76 19.74 0.77
N ASP A 149 -20.74 19.01 1.28
CA ASP A 149 -22.09 19.56 1.51
C ASP A 149 -22.09 20.71 2.52
N SER A 150 -21.23 20.65 3.55
CA SER A 150 -21.15 21.69 4.57
C SER A 150 -20.66 23.04 4.02
N GLU A 151 -19.80 22.99 3.00
CA GLU A 151 -19.21 24.15 2.36
C GLU A 151 -19.87 24.45 0.99
N ALA A 152 -20.82 23.59 0.56
CA ALA A 152 -21.53 23.65 -0.72
C ALA A 152 -20.59 23.80 -1.93
N ARG A 153 -19.46 23.06 -1.94
CA ARG A 153 -18.44 23.17 -2.99
C ARG A 153 -17.62 21.89 -3.18
N PHE A 154 -17.03 21.75 -4.36
CA PHE A 154 -16.12 20.67 -4.67
C PHE A 154 -14.77 20.91 -4.00
N THR A 155 -14.27 19.89 -3.30
CA THR A 155 -13.07 19.95 -2.45
C THR A 155 -12.07 18.88 -2.87
N TYR A 156 -10.80 19.27 -2.92
CA TYR A 156 -9.66 18.36 -3.04
C TYR A 156 -8.91 18.34 -1.72
N LEU A 157 -8.65 17.16 -1.21
CA LEU A 157 -7.85 16.92 -0.01
C LEU A 157 -6.64 16.11 -0.40
N SER A 158 -5.47 16.72 -0.39
CA SER A 158 -4.20 16.06 -0.63
C SER A 158 -3.49 15.82 0.69
N MET A 159 -3.12 14.57 0.98
CA MET A 159 -2.33 14.17 2.14
C MET A 159 -0.91 13.82 1.71
N ASN A 160 0.10 14.33 2.41
CA ASN A 160 1.51 14.11 2.12
C ASN A 160 2.28 13.60 3.35
N GLY A 161 3.31 12.81 3.10
CA GLY A 161 4.12 12.23 4.16
C GLY A 161 3.40 11.13 4.93
N ILE A 162 2.48 10.43 4.29
CA ILE A 162 1.76 9.30 4.89
C ILE A 162 2.73 8.17 5.18
N GLU A 163 2.68 7.66 6.41
CA GLU A 163 3.38 6.45 6.81
C GLU A 163 2.39 5.35 7.21
N LYS A 164 2.62 4.14 6.69
CA LYS A 164 1.82 2.95 6.99
C LYS A 164 2.73 1.77 7.32
N GLU A 165 2.26 0.90 8.16
CA GLU A 165 2.87 -0.41 8.39
C GLU A 165 1.87 -1.52 8.15
N HIS A 166 2.35 -2.58 7.53
CA HIS A 166 1.59 -3.80 7.26
C HIS A 166 2.42 -4.98 7.77
N TRP A 167 1.82 -5.84 8.57
CA TRP A 167 2.45 -7.06 9.02
C TRP A 167 1.41 -8.15 9.24
N GLY A 168 1.83 -9.38 9.17
CA GLY A 168 0.91 -10.48 9.33
C GLY A 168 1.56 -11.84 9.24
N ILE A 169 0.70 -12.84 9.44
CA ILE A 169 1.03 -14.25 9.31
C ILE A 169 0.04 -14.88 8.34
N GLU A 170 0.56 -15.65 7.40
CA GLU A 170 -0.20 -16.44 6.44
C GLU A 170 0.16 -17.91 6.58
N ALA A 171 -0.83 -18.76 6.63
CA ALA A 171 -0.65 -20.21 6.66
C ALA A 171 -1.50 -20.88 5.59
N ALA A 172 -0.93 -21.85 4.90
CA ALA A 172 -1.65 -22.72 3.99
C ALA A 172 -1.15 -24.17 4.16
N ALA A 173 -2.08 -25.12 4.28
CA ALA A 173 -1.74 -26.52 4.35
C ALA A 173 -2.79 -27.38 3.64
N THR A 174 -2.32 -28.37 2.89
CA THR A 174 -3.16 -29.41 2.30
C THR A 174 -2.82 -30.75 2.94
N PHE A 175 -3.80 -31.38 3.52
CA PHE A 175 -3.73 -32.70 4.16
C PHE A 175 -4.34 -33.73 3.21
N LYS A 176 -3.58 -34.74 2.85
CA LYS A 176 -4.05 -35.93 2.14
C LYS A 176 -4.64 -36.89 3.17
N LEU A 177 -5.97 -36.88 3.34
CA LEU A 177 -6.65 -37.70 4.33
C LEU A 177 -6.74 -39.16 3.88
N THR A 178 -7.00 -39.35 2.57
CA THR A 178 -6.94 -40.65 1.89
C THR A 178 -6.33 -40.46 0.49
N SER A 179 -6.28 -41.51 -0.33
CA SER A 179 -5.90 -41.42 -1.75
C SER A 179 -6.89 -40.59 -2.57
N GLU A 180 -8.13 -40.50 -2.15
CA GLU A 180 -9.22 -39.80 -2.85
C GLU A 180 -9.60 -38.47 -2.20
N LEU A 181 -9.31 -38.30 -0.90
CA LEU A 181 -9.80 -37.17 -0.10
C LEU A 181 -8.67 -36.29 0.40
N SER A 182 -8.73 -34.99 0.13
CA SER A 182 -7.84 -34.00 0.69
C SER A 182 -8.57 -32.83 1.32
N LEU A 183 -7.98 -32.25 2.37
CA LEU A 183 -8.44 -31.04 3.05
C LEU A 183 -7.39 -29.95 2.89
N THR A 184 -7.78 -28.82 2.33
CA THR A 184 -6.92 -27.61 2.27
C THR A 184 -7.45 -26.56 3.24
N ALA A 185 -6.56 -26.09 4.12
CA ALA A 185 -6.81 -24.98 5.05
C ALA A 185 -5.90 -23.82 4.72
N ILE A 186 -6.47 -22.63 4.59
CA ILE A 186 -5.74 -21.39 4.33
C ILE A 186 -6.19 -20.36 5.36
N GLY A 187 -5.27 -19.60 5.91
CA GLY A 187 -5.59 -18.53 6.84
C GLY A 187 -4.59 -17.38 6.74
N THR A 188 -5.08 -16.17 6.87
CA THR A 188 -4.27 -14.97 7.07
C THR A 188 -4.79 -14.20 8.26
N TRP A 189 -3.87 -13.65 9.04
CA TRP A 189 -4.13 -12.67 10.07
C TRP A 189 -3.11 -11.56 9.96
N SER A 190 -3.58 -10.32 9.79
CA SER A 190 -2.73 -9.19 9.50
C SER A 190 -3.18 -7.92 10.22
N GLU A 191 -2.31 -6.93 10.27
CA GLU A 191 -2.59 -5.56 10.64
C GLU A 191 -2.03 -4.63 9.56
N ALA A 192 -2.81 -3.62 9.20
CA ALA A 192 -2.43 -2.56 8.28
C ALA A 192 -2.92 -1.24 8.84
N LYS A 193 -2.01 -0.33 9.21
CA LYS A 193 -2.39 0.93 9.86
C LYS A 193 -1.47 2.09 9.56
N TYR A 194 -2.01 3.29 9.70
CA TYR A 194 -1.28 4.53 9.67
C TYR A 194 -0.43 4.67 10.94
N THR A 195 0.83 5.09 10.79
CA THR A 195 1.76 5.25 11.91
C THR A 195 2.00 6.70 12.29
N ASN A 196 1.55 7.65 11.46
CA ASN A 196 1.67 9.08 11.67
C ASN A 196 0.38 9.86 11.37
N ASN A 197 0.44 11.15 11.59
CA ASN A 197 -0.57 12.13 11.22
C ASN A 197 -0.02 12.95 10.04
N PRO A 198 -0.38 12.64 8.78
CA PRO A 198 0.16 13.32 7.62
C PRO A 198 -0.30 14.77 7.51
N ASP A 199 0.54 15.59 6.88
CA ASP A 199 0.18 16.93 6.50
C ASP A 199 -0.85 16.89 5.35
N ALA A 200 -1.75 17.85 5.34
CA ALA A 200 -2.85 17.93 4.39
C ALA A 200 -2.96 19.32 3.75
N VAL A 201 -3.47 19.33 2.54
CA VAL A 201 -3.80 20.56 1.81
C VAL A 201 -5.22 20.45 1.30
N LEU A 202 -6.08 21.35 1.77
CA LEU A 202 -7.42 21.53 1.20
C LEU A 202 -7.37 22.55 0.07
N THR A 203 -7.94 22.17 -1.05
CA THR A 203 -8.09 23.04 -2.21
C THR A 203 -9.54 23.03 -2.65
N TYR A 204 -10.15 24.20 -2.66
CA TYR A 204 -11.52 24.38 -3.13
C TYR A 204 -11.52 24.80 -4.59
N GLU A 205 -12.45 24.25 -5.37
CA GLU A 205 -12.59 24.62 -6.78
C GLU A 205 -12.91 26.10 -6.97
N SER A 206 -13.55 26.71 -5.98
CA SER A 206 -13.96 28.10 -5.99
C SER A 206 -12.92 29.09 -5.49
N GLU A 207 -11.75 28.66 -5.04
CA GLU A 207 -10.73 29.53 -4.42
C GLU A 207 -9.36 29.40 -5.09
N ASN A 208 -8.59 30.49 -5.10
CA ASN A 208 -7.22 30.51 -5.57
C ASN A 208 -6.24 29.92 -4.56
N GLU A 209 -6.56 30.02 -3.28
CA GLU A 209 -5.71 29.60 -2.18
C GLU A 209 -6.01 28.18 -1.75
N SER A 210 -5.05 27.58 -1.10
CA SER A 210 -5.13 26.25 -0.53
C SER A 210 -4.78 26.31 0.94
N ASN A 211 -5.56 25.66 1.79
CA ASN A 211 -5.41 25.70 3.23
C ASN A 211 -4.55 24.52 3.69
N LEU A 212 -3.51 24.83 4.47
CA LEU A 212 -2.69 23.82 5.10
C LEU A 212 -3.36 23.31 6.37
N ASP A 213 -3.33 22.01 6.59
CA ASP A 213 -3.90 21.35 7.75
C ASP A 213 -3.14 20.03 8.03
N ARG A 214 -3.64 19.24 8.95
CA ARG A 214 -3.13 17.92 9.31
C ARG A 214 -4.26 16.95 9.50
N VAL A 215 -4.12 15.73 8.97
CA VAL A 215 -5.07 14.63 9.18
C VAL A 215 -4.60 13.79 10.37
N TYR A 216 -5.45 13.64 11.37
CA TYR A 216 -5.17 12.80 12.54
C TYR A 216 -5.52 11.33 12.24
N ALA A 217 -4.60 10.67 11.52
CA ALA A 217 -4.78 9.30 11.03
C ALA A 217 -4.03 8.24 11.83
N LYS A 218 -3.09 8.62 12.71
CA LYS A 218 -2.26 7.67 13.48
C LYS A 218 -3.11 6.65 14.22
N GLY A 219 -2.81 5.36 14.01
CA GLY A 219 -3.55 4.25 14.60
C GLY A 219 -4.79 3.81 13.81
N MET A 220 -5.24 4.59 12.82
CA MET A 220 -6.33 4.18 11.93
C MET A 220 -5.90 3.01 11.06
N ARG A 221 -6.81 2.08 10.83
CA ARG A 221 -6.55 0.94 9.94
C ARG A 221 -6.65 1.36 8.47
N ALA A 222 -5.72 0.85 7.66
CA ALA A 222 -5.83 0.96 6.23
C ALA A 222 -6.98 0.06 5.73
N ASN A 223 -7.75 0.57 4.78
CA ASN A 223 -8.87 -0.13 4.16
C ASN A 223 -8.42 -1.02 3.00
N GLY A 224 -9.36 -1.71 2.41
CA GLY A 224 -9.25 -2.35 1.09
C GLY A 224 -9.35 -3.87 1.12
N THR A 225 -8.87 -4.53 2.17
CA THR A 225 -8.91 -5.99 2.27
C THR A 225 -9.26 -6.44 3.68
N PRO A 226 -9.91 -7.60 3.84
CA PRO A 226 -10.08 -8.22 5.16
C PRO A 226 -8.71 -8.42 5.82
N LEU A 227 -8.56 -8.01 7.07
CA LEU A 227 -7.33 -8.24 7.84
C LEU A 227 -7.26 -9.66 8.41
N SER A 228 -8.38 -10.39 8.39
CA SER A 228 -8.44 -11.83 8.64
C SER A 228 -9.27 -12.50 7.56
N ALA A 229 -8.71 -13.54 6.95
CA ALA A 229 -9.40 -14.34 5.95
C ALA A 229 -9.03 -15.82 6.14
N TYR A 230 -10.02 -16.68 6.10
CA TYR A 230 -9.85 -18.12 6.29
C TYR A 230 -10.62 -18.85 5.22
N SER A 231 -10.06 -19.94 4.73
CA SER A 231 -10.69 -20.84 3.76
C SER A 231 -10.46 -22.29 4.15
N LEU A 232 -11.49 -23.10 4.02
CA LEU A 232 -11.40 -24.56 4.12
C LEU A 232 -11.99 -25.13 2.84
N ALA A 233 -11.26 -26.02 2.18
CA ALA A 233 -11.70 -26.73 0.98
C ALA A 233 -11.52 -28.22 1.18
N LEU A 234 -12.57 -28.98 0.89
CA LEU A 234 -12.58 -30.44 0.88
C LEU A 234 -12.69 -30.91 -0.55
N ASP A 235 -11.70 -31.64 -1.01
CA ASP A 235 -11.60 -32.19 -2.37
C ASP A 235 -11.71 -33.72 -2.32
N TYR A 236 -12.68 -34.28 -3.04
CA TYR A 236 -12.87 -35.71 -3.16
C TYR A 236 -12.82 -36.15 -4.62
N ASN A 237 -11.86 -37.00 -4.96
CA ASN A 237 -11.63 -37.49 -6.32
C ASN A 237 -11.70 -39.02 -6.34
N VAL A 238 -12.67 -39.56 -7.05
CA VAL A 238 -12.88 -41.03 -7.18
C VAL A 238 -13.33 -41.41 -8.57
N LYS A 239 -12.61 -42.34 -9.20
CA LYS A 239 -13.01 -42.97 -10.48
C LYS A 239 -13.47 -42.00 -11.58
N GLY A 240 -12.79 -40.84 -11.71
CA GLY A 240 -13.10 -39.81 -12.70
C GLY A 240 -14.19 -38.82 -12.27
N TRP A 241 -14.76 -38.95 -11.08
CA TRP A 241 -15.59 -37.93 -10.44
C TRP A 241 -14.74 -37.07 -9.52
N PHE A 242 -15.03 -35.78 -9.52
CA PHE A 242 -14.42 -34.88 -8.55
C PHE A 242 -15.48 -33.97 -7.90
N PHE A 243 -15.38 -33.80 -6.60
CA PHE A 243 -16.23 -32.92 -5.80
C PHE A 243 -15.35 -32.00 -4.99
N ASN A 244 -15.72 -30.73 -5.00
CA ASN A 244 -15.07 -29.71 -4.17
C ASN A 244 -16.13 -28.99 -3.33
N LEU A 245 -15.87 -28.85 -2.04
CA LEU A 245 -16.67 -28.04 -1.12
C LEU A 245 -15.73 -27.02 -0.45
N THR A 246 -16.00 -25.74 -0.66
CA THR A 246 -15.19 -24.67 -0.11
C THR A 246 -16.02 -23.73 0.75
N GLY A 247 -15.56 -23.48 1.98
CA GLY A 247 -16.08 -22.46 2.89
C GLY A 247 -15.06 -21.34 3.10
N ASN A 248 -15.52 -20.08 3.03
CA ASN A 248 -14.68 -18.91 3.27
C ASN A 248 -15.27 -18.08 4.40
N TYR A 249 -14.41 -17.55 5.26
CA TYR A 249 -14.75 -16.63 6.35
C TYR A 249 -13.82 -15.43 6.33
N TYR A 250 -14.40 -14.23 6.41
CA TYR A 250 -13.68 -12.96 6.42
C TYR A 250 -14.06 -12.17 7.66
N ASP A 251 -13.06 -11.56 8.28
CA ASP A 251 -13.24 -10.74 9.47
C ASP A 251 -12.33 -9.51 9.44
N ARG A 252 -12.60 -8.55 10.31
CA ARG A 252 -11.87 -7.30 10.42
C ARG A 252 -11.79 -6.56 9.07
N VAL A 253 -12.94 -6.44 8.41
CA VAL A 253 -13.12 -5.65 7.19
C VAL A 253 -13.40 -4.21 7.59
N TYR A 254 -12.50 -3.31 7.26
CA TYR A 254 -12.63 -1.90 7.57
C TYR A 254 -12.95 -1.11 6.31
N ILE A 255 -13.94 -0.22 6.42
CA ILE A 255 -14.18 0.81 5.41
C ILE A 255 -13.19 1.95 5.62
N ASP A 256 -13.00 2.77 4.59
CA ASP A 256 -12.16 3.92 4.69
C ASP A 256 -12.71 4.94 5.70
N PHE A 257 -11.81 5.62 6.40
CA PHE A 257 -12.20 6.73 7.25
C PHE A 257 -12.26 8.02 6.42
N SER A 258 -13.12 8.94 6.82
CA SER A 258 -13.16 10.26 6.19
C SER A 258 -11.97 11.10 6.63
N SER A 259 -10.98 11.26 5.76
CA SER A 259 -9.80 12.10 6.00
C SER A 259 -10.19 13.55 6.32
N TYR A 260 -11.25 14.07 5.67
CA TYR A 260 -11.78 15.40 5.93
C TYR A 260 -12.30 15.58 7.37
N ARG A 261 -13.02 14.59 7.90
CA ARG A 261 -13.55 14.65 9.28
C ARG A 261 -12.46 14.56 10.35
N ARG A 262 -11.25 14.19 9.96
CA ARG A 262 -10.08 14.07 10.85
C ARG A 262 -9.05 15.18 10.65
N LEU A 263 -9.40 16.22 9.92
CA LEU A 263 -8.60 17.45 9.83
C LEU A 263 -8.59 18.19 11.18
N GLY A 264 -7.46 18.77 11.54
CA GLY A 264 -7.32 19.57 12.75
C GLY A 264 -8.36 20.67 12.82
N SER A 265 -8.52 21.45 11.75
CA SER A 265 -9.51 22.53 11.67
C SER A 265 -10.96 22.07 11.82
N VAL A 266 -11.30 20.84 11.40
CA VAL A 266 -12.65 20.29 11.56
C VAL A 266 -12.87 19.77 12.99
N LEU A 267 -11.85 19.15 13.57
CA LEU A 267 -11.89 18.64 14.94
C LEU A 267 -12.00 19.78 15.95
N ASP A 268 -11.23 20.85 15.77
CA ASP A 268 -11.29 22.05 16.62
C ASP A 268 -12.67 22.70 16.60
N LYS A 269 -13.29 22.82 15.41
CA LYS A 269 -14.67 23.35 15.27
C LYS A 269 -15.70 22.51 16.03
N ASN A 270 -15.49 21.21 16.16
CA ASN A 270 -16.40 20.30 16.84
C ASN A 270 -16.11 20.17 18.36
N GLY A 271 -15.13 20.93 18.88
CA GLY A 271 -14.77 20.89 20.29
C GLY A 271 -14.10 19.58 20.74
N ALA A 272 -13.50 18.84 19.84
CA ALA A 272 -12.76 17.64 20.17
C ALA A 272 -11.54 18.01 21.03
N GLY A 273 -11.46 17.45 22.24
CA GLY A 273 -10.25 17.55 23.06
C GLY A 273 -9.08 16.76 22.46
N VAL A 274 -7.90 16.95 23.03
CA VAL A 274 -6.73 16.14 22.69
C VAL A 274 -6.37 15.20 23.83
N ASP A 275 -5.91 13.99 23.53
CA ASP A 275 -5.35 13.07 24.52
C ASP A 275 -3.95 13.52 24.99
N ALA A 276 -3.36 12.79 25.92
CA ALA A 276 -2.02 13.07 26.44
C ALA A 276 -0.90 13.03 25.36
N ASN A 277 -1.18 12.46 24.18
CA ASN A 277 -0.25 12.40 23.05
C ASN A 277 -0.54 13.49 22.00
N GLY A 278 -1.50 14.39 22.27
CA GLY A 278 -1.90 15.44 21.35
C GLY A 278 -2.80 14.96 20.20
N ASN A 279 -3.39 13.76 20.29
CA ASN A 279 -4.36 13.27 19.32
C ASN A 279 -5.76 13.71 19.72
N PRO A 280 -6.62 14.12 18.78
CA PRO A 280 -8.01 14.43 19.06
C PRO A 280 -8.74 13.23 19.64
N VAL A 281 -9.45 13.46 20.74
CA VAL A 281 -10.38 12.49 21.31
C VAL A 281 -11.71 12.67 20.61
N LEU A 282 -12.12 11.66 19.84
CA LEU A 282 -13.40 11.63 19.12
C LEU A 282 -14.43 10.81 19.90
#